data_06629c89fdd84eaa1aa89e3b66000564
#
_entry.id   06629c89fdd84eaa1aa89e3b66000564
#
_cell.length_a   1.000
_cell.length_b   1.000
_cell.length_c   1.000
_cell.angle_alpha   90.00
_cell.angle_beta   90.00
_cell.angle_gamma   90.00
#
_symmetry.space_group_name_H-M   'P 1'
#
loop_
_entity.id
_entity.type
_entity.pdbx_description
1 polymer ?
#
loop_
_entity_poly.entity_id
_entity_poly.type
_entity_poly.pdbx_seq_one_letter_code
_entity_poly.pdbx_strand_id
1 'polypeptide(L)'
;MRRRSAGRDALVVAAVGLVARLAVVAWAAGTIPPAADGMYYDKLAVRLAEGQGYTWLWPDGVVTYAAHFPVGYPALLALGYAAFGAKPAVGMILNAVVGTGAGVATWELVRRASSRRLALTAGLAVALHPALVPYTAALMTEGVTTALLVIAGALAARAQESERRVRWLVVAGLVMGLTTLVRPQSLALAPVLGWLATRDRSAGVSGRGSGEWRVRLLRGAVGAALVTGVALLTCAPWTARNCRRMERCALVSVNGGWNLAIGTQTESGGWHELIVPDACKTVFQEAAKDECFGREAKKEILRRPGAWLARVPAKLRMTFDYFGAAPWYLHDANAERFPYRAKVVLGTVETLASRVLLAAALVALLRAKGPDERPSLRKLRMALAGIGLVACVLVPGTIGYLMLAGAIGALGWRTFERAPIVVPLTAWVIVATALTHAVFFGAGRYGIVVVPFVTALAFVRWPRTAT
;
A
#
# COMPACT_ATOMS: atom_id res chain seq x y z
N MET A 1 34.33 -1.38 -8.41
CA MET A 1 33.92 -0.08 -7.80
C MET A 1 32.39 0.12 -7.73
N ARG A 2 31.58 -0.10 -8.76
CA ARG A 2 30.11 0.15 -8.74
C ARG A 2 29.34 -0.65 -7.66
N ARG A 3 29.69 -1.90 -7.33
CA ARG A 3 28.99 -2.69 -6.29
C ARG A 3 29.26 -2.17 -4.87
N ARG A 4 30.48 -1.72 -4.56
CA ARG A 4 30.81 -1.15 -3.22
C ARG A 4 30.11 0.17 -2.96
N SER A 5 29.96 1.04 -3.98
CA SER A 5 29.21 2.30 -3.83
C SER A 5 27.71 2.08 -3.62
N ALA A 6 27.12 1.08 -4.26
CA ALA A 6 25.71 0.75 -4.09
C ALA A 6 25.37 0.25 -2.67
N GLY A 7 26.22 -0.59 -2.08
CA GLY A 7 26.04 -1.02 -0.70
C GLY A 7 26.13 0.14 0.29
N ARG A 8 27.07 1.06 0.09
CA ARG A 8 27.19 2.25 0.93
C ARG A 8 25.96 3.16 0.85
N ASP A 9 25.41 3.38 -0.34
CA ASP A 9 24.21 4.22 -0.50
C ASP A 9 22.98 3.59 0.19
N ALA A 10 22.79 2.28 0.05
CA ALA A 10 21.73 1.57 0.75
C ALA A 10 21.86 1.68 2.27
N LEU A 11 23.08 1.54 2.80
CA LEU A 11 23.37 1.71 4.22
C LEU A 11 23.09 3.14 4.70
N VAL A 12 23.42 4.16 3.91
CA VAL A 12 23.11 5.57 4.27
C VAL A 12 21.61 5.76 4.35
N VAL A 13 20.84 5.30 3.36
CA VAL A 13 19.37 5.41 3.38
C VAL A 13 18.79 4.64 4.57
N ALA A 14 19.30 3.44 4.86
CA ALA A 14 18.85 2.63 5.97
C ALA A 14 19.18 3.30 7.32
N ALA A 15 20.40 3.78 7.51
CA ALA A 15 20.82 4.43 8.75
C ALA A 15 20.01 5.70 9.03
N VAL A 16 19.87 6.59 8.04
CA VAL A 16 19.09 7.83 8.17
C VAL A 16 17.62 7.51 8.46
N GLY A 17 17.03 6.55 7.73
CA GLY A 17 15.63 6.17 7.92
C GLY A 17 15.36 5.51 9.28
N LEU A 18 16.30 4.67 9.75
CA LEU A 18 16.19 4.02 11.05
C LEU A 18 16.36 5.02 12.20
N VAL A 19 17.36 5.89 12.13
CA VAL A 19 17.60 6.93 13.16
C VAL A 19 16.40 7.85 13.29
N ALA A 20 15.84 8.33 12.17
CA ALA A 20 14.66 9.20 12.19
C ALA A 20 13.45 8.50 12.85
N ARG A 21 13.23 7.23 12.57
CA ARG A 21 12.13 6.46 13.16
C ARG A 21 12.37 6.10 14.62
N LEU A 22 13.61 5.75 15.00
CA LEU A 22 13.93 5.49 16.41
C LEU A 22 13.81 6.75 17.26
N ALA A 23 14.08 7.93 16.71
CA ALA A 23 13.81 9.20 17.39
C ALA A 23 12.31 9.37 17.69
N VAL A 24 11.43 9.01 16.72
CA VAL A 24 9.98 8.99 16.96
C VAL A 24 9.61 7.95 18.03
N VAL A 25 10.20 6.75 17.98
CA VAL A 25 9.96 5.72 19.00
C VAL A 25 10.37 6.23 20.39
N ALA A 26 11.54 6.82 20.51
CA ALA A 26 12.03 7.37 21.78
C ALA A 26 11.10 8.46 22.34
N TRP A 27 10.51 9.29 21.47
CA TRP A 27 9.55 10.31 21.87
C TRP A 27 8.19 9.70 22.24
N ALA A 28 7.71 8.70 21.48
CA ALA A 28 6.36 8.11 21.60
C ALA A 28 6.27 7.03 22.68
N ALA A 29 7.39 6.33 22.97
CA ALA A 29 7.42 5.25 23.95
C ALA A 29 6.97 5.75 25.34
N GLY A 30 5.97 5.09 25.90
CA GLY A 30 5.38 5.45 27.20
C GLY A 30 4.42 6.64 27.17
N THR A 31 4.27 7.36 26.05
CA THR A 31 3.39 8.52 25.96
C THR A 31 2.26 8.38 24.94
N ILE A 32 2.46 7.54 23.93
CA ILE A 32 1.46 7.27 22.88
C ILE A 32 0.99 5.82 23.01
N PRO A 33 -0.15 5.56 23.67
CA PRO A 33 -0.72 4.22 23.77
C PRO A 33 -1.28 3.74 22.42
N PRO A 34 -1.52 2.42 22.24
CA PRO A 34 -2.29 1.91 21.14
C PRO A 34 -3.68 2.53 21.10
N ALA A 35 -4.09 3.06 19.94
CA ALA A 35 -5.38 3.72 19.73
C ALA A 35 -6.09 3.17 18.50
N ALA A 36 -7.39 3.41 18.38
CA ALA A 36 -8.24 2.93 17.28
C ALA A 36 -8.04 1.42 17.01
N ASP A 37 -7.88 1.03 15.72
CA ASP A 37 -7.59 -0.38 15.37
C ASP A 37 -6.31 -0.91 16.03
N GLY A 38 -5.35 -0.02 16.36
CA GLY A 38 -4.09 -0.36 17.02
C GLY A 38 -4.27 -1.04 18.38
N MET A 39 -5.32 -0.66 19.12
CA MET A 39 -5.71 -1.31 20.38
C MET A 39 -6.05 -2.80 20.18
N TYR A 40 -6.77 -3.10 19.11
CA TYR A 40 -7.18 -4.46 18.80
C TYR A 40 -6.00 -5.29 18.28
N TYR A 41 -5.14 -4.70 17.44
CA TYR A 41 -3.92 -5.37 16.98
C TYR A 41 -2.99 -5.70 18.15
N ASP A 42 -2.82 -4.78 19.09
CA ASP A 42 -2.01 -4.97 20.29
C ASP A 42 -2.56 -6.11 21.18
N LYS A 43 -3.85 -6.08 21.51
CA LYS A 43 -4.51 -7.12 22.29
C LYS A 43 -4.40 -8.51 21.66
N LEU A 44 -4.63 -8.62 20.35
CA LEU A 44 -4.49 -9.88 19.62
C LEU A 44 -3.02 -10.37 19.59
N ALA A 45 -2.06 -9.44 19.50
CA ALA A 45 -0.64 -9.77 19.53
C ALA A 45 -0.19 -10.28 20.91
N VAL A 46 -0.67 -9.68 22.00
CA VAL A 46 -0.41 -10.13 23.38
C VAL A 46 -0.90 -11.56 23.54
N ARG A 47 -2.16 -11.84 23.17
CA ARG A 47 -2.72 -13.19 23.28
C ARG A 47 -1.96 -14.23 22.45
N LEU A 48 -1.50 -13.85 21.26
CA LEU A 48 -0.65 -14.72 20.43
C LEU A 48 0.70 -14.99 21.10
N ALA A 49 1.36 -13.97 21.67
CA ALA A 49 2.65 -14.08 22.31
C ALA A 49 2.60 -14.94 23.58
N GLU A 50 1.47 -14.90 24.29
CA GLU A 50 1.19 -15.70 25.49
C GLU A 50 0.71 -17.13 25.18
N GLY A 51 0.63 -17.53 23.91
CA GLY A 51 0.17 -18.86 23.50
C GLY A 51 -1.36 -19.08 23.60
N GLN A 52 -2.14 -18.02 23.85
CA GLN A 52 -3.60 -18.08 23.98
C GLN A 52 -4.31 -18.10 22.60
N GLY A 53 -3.54 -18.11 21.52
CA GLY A 53 -4.03 -18.14 20.15
C GLY A 53 -4.60 -16.80 19.68
N TYR A 54 -5.11 -16.79 18.44
CA TYR A 54 -5.75 -15.61 17.85
C TYR A 54 -7.23 -15.58 18.25
N THR A 55 -7.49 -15.00 19.42
CA THR A 55 -8.78 -15.07 20.13
C THR A 55 -9.11 -13.73 20.80
N TRP A 56 -10.39 -13.51 21.05
CA TRP A 56 -10.87 -12.45 21.93
C TRP A 56 -11.11 -12.99 23.33
N LEU A 57 -10.80 -12.18 24.35
CA LEU A 57 -11.29 -12.36 25.71
C LEU A 57 -12.33 -11.26 25.95
N TRP A 58 -13.57 -11.65 26.16
CA TRP A 58 -14.67 -10.74 26.42
C TRP A 58 -14.75 -10.38 27.92
N PRO A 59 -15.41 -9.25 28.28
CA PRO A 59 -15.50 -8.82 29.69
C PRO A 59 -16.15 -9.84 30.63
N ASP A 60 -17.00 -10.72 30.10
CA ASP A 60 -17.65 -11.80 30.83
C ASP A 60 -16.76 -13.06 31.00
N GLY A 61 -15.51 -13.00 30.53
CA GLY A 61 -14.55 -14.11 30.59
C GLY A 61 -14.67 -15.11 29.43
N VAL A 62 -15.62 -14.93 28.52
CA VAL A 62 -15.77 -15.82 27.35
C VAL A 62 -14.63 -15.59 26.36
N VAL A 63 -14.08 -16.69 25.83
CA VAL A 63 -13.04 -16.67 24.80
C VAL A 63 -13.61 -17.13 23.47
N THR A 64 -13.49 -16.29 22.44
CA THR A 64 -13.91 -16.62 21.07
C THR A 64 -12.76 -16.51 20.08
N TYR A 65 -12.82 -17.29 19.00
CA TYR A 65 -11.84 -17.15 17.91
C TYR A 65 -12.05 -15.83 17.18
N ALA A 66 -10.93 -15.15 16.88
CA ALA A 66 -10.92 -13.91 16.12
C ALA A 66 -10.51 -14.16 14.65
N ALA A 67 -11.10 -13.40 13.73
CA ALA A 67 -10.70 -13.29 12.34
C ALA A 67 -11.10 -11.95 11.72
N HIS A 68 -11.76 -11.05 12.46
CA HIS A 68 -12.16 -9.73 11.98
C HIS A 68 -10.92 -8.93 11.51
N PHE A 69 -9.90 -8.84 12.34
CA PHE A 69 -8.64 -8.19 11.95
C PHE A 69 -7.69 -9.18 11.26
N PRO A 70 -6.99 -8.73 10.17
CA PRO A 70 -5.99 -9.54 9.49
C PRO A 70 -4.84 -9.92 10.42
N VAL A 71 -4.41 -11.18 10.39
CA VAL A 71 -3.43 -11.74 11.34
C VAL A 71 -2.00 -11.22 11.16
N GLY A 72 -1.64 -10.78 9.96
CA GLY A 72 -0.23 -10.53 9.63
C GLY A 72 0.44 -9.49 10.51
N TYR A 73 -0.26 -8.41 10.87
CA TYR A 73 0.30 -7.39 11.73
C TYR A 73 0.33 -7.81 13.21
N PRO A 74 -0.74 -8.33 13.81
CA PRO A 74 -0.68 -8.92 15.15
C PRO A 74 0.38 -10.04 15.29
N ALA A 75 0.56 -10.88 14.27
CA ALA A 75 1.61 -11.90 14.29
C ALA A 75 3.03 -11.30 14.29
N LEU A 76 3.26 -10.23 13.50
CA LEU A 76 4.53 -9.49 13.55
C LEU A 76 4.79 -8.91 14.93
N LEU A 77 3.78 -8.27 15.55
CA LEU A 77 3.89 -7.75 16.92
C LEU A 77 4.14 -8.87 17.93
N ALA A 78 3.41 -10.00 17.82
CA ALA A 78 3.53 -11.14 18.72
C ALA A 78 4.94 -11.74 18.74
N LEU A 79 5.61 -11.83 17.59
CA LEU A 79 7.01 -12.26 17.50
C LEU A 79 7.92 -11.37 18.33
N GLY A 80 7.75 -10.05 18.25
CA GLY A 80 8.50 -9.11 19.07
C GLY A 80 8.13 -9.19 20.55
N TYR A 81 6.84 -9.32 20.85
CA TYR A 81 6.35 -9.41 22.23
C TYR A 81 6.82 -10.68 22.94
N ALA A 82 6.85 -11.80 22.24
CA ALA A 82 7.38 -13.06 22.78
C ALA A 82 8.89 -12.96 23.12
N ALA A 83 9.66 -12.17 22.33
CA ALA A 83 11.09 -12.04 22.53
C ALA A 83 11.49 -10.95 23.53
N PHE A 84 10.73 -9.82 23.59
CA PHE A 84 11.14 -8.61 24.32
C PHE A 84 10.07 -8.11 25.32
N GLY A 85 8.99 -8.87 25.50
CA GLY A 85 7.85 -8.51 26.34
C GLY A 85 6.79 -7.67 25.60
N ALA A 86 5.56 -7.80 26.04
CA ALA A 86 4.39 -7.14 25.46
C ALA A 86 4.35 -5.64 25.85
N LYS A 87 5.03 -4.83 25.08
CA LYS A 87 5.11 -3.37 25.25
C LYS A 87 4.87 -2.69 23.90
N PRO A 88 4.03 -1.64 23.80
CA PRO A 88 3.80 -0.89 22.56
C PRO A 88 5.10 -0.38 21.91
N ALA A 89 6.10 -0.02 22.70
CA ALA A 89 7.42 0.39 22.22
C ALA A 89 8.11 -0.68 21.35
N VAL A 90 7.94 -1.96 21.67
CA VAL A 90 8.47 -3.07 20.85
C VAL A 90 7.78 -3.06 19.48
N GLY A 91 6.46 -2.88 19.42
CA GLY A 91 5.72 -2.73 18.17
C GLY A 91 6.19 -1.52 17.35
N MET A 92 6.45 -0.38 18.00
CA MET A 92 6.98 0.81 17.33
C MET A 92 8.39 0.56 16.77
N ILE A 93 9.26 -0.20 17.47
CA ILE A 93 10.59 -0.58 16.98
C ILE A 93 10.46 -1.48 15.75
N LEU A 94 9.54 -2.45 15.75
CA LEU A 94 9.27 -3.29 14.58
C LEU A 94 8.80 -2.45 13.38
N ASN A 95 7.91 -1.48 13.61
CA ASN A 95 7.50 -0.51 12.60
C ASN A 95 8.69 0.30 12.07
N ALA A 96 9.62 0.71 12.94
CA ALA A 96 10.83 1.44 12.55
C ALA A 96 11.72 0.61 11.63
N VAL A 97 11.96 -0.66 11.98
CA VAL A 97 12.79 -1.58 11.19
C VAL A 97 12.15 -1.86 9.82
N VAL A 98 10.88 -2.27 9.80
CA VAL A 98 10.15 -2.56 8.56
C VAL A 98 10.01 -1.31 7.69
N GLY A 99 9.63 -0.17 8.30
CA GLY A 99 9.46 1.10 7.61
C GLY A 99 10.75 1.63 6.98
N THR A 100 11.90 1.33 7.57
CA THR A 100 13.22 1.66 6.98
C THR A 100 13.43 0.97 5.64
N GLY A 101 12.90 -0.25 5.49
CA GLY A 101 12.92 -0.99 4.22
C GLY A 101 12.24 -0.25 3.07
N ALA A 102 11.25 0.61 3.33
CA ALA A 102 10.59 1.40 2.28
C ALA A 102 11.55 2.37 1.58
N GLY A 103 12.38 3.07 2.32
CA GLY A 103 13.40 3.98 1.76
C GLY A 103 14.43 3.22 0.91
N VAL A 104 14.95 2.10 1.44
CA VAL A 104 15.93 1.26 0.74
C VAL A 104 15.33 0.67 -0.54
N ALA A 105 14.10 0.16 -0.50
CA ALA A 105 13.42 -0.39 -1.66
C ALA A 105 13.13 0.68 -2.72
N THR A 106 12.77 1.89 -2.30
CA THR A 106 12.59 3.04 -3.22
C THR A 106 13.91 3.42 -3.88
N TRP A 107 14.99 3.51 -3.12
CA TRP A 107 16.34 3.70 -3.66
C TRP A 107 16.68 2.63 -4.70
N GLU A 108 16.41 1.36 -4.40
CA GLU A 108 16.69 0.23 -5.31
C GLU A 108 15.88 0.32 -6.61
N LEU A 109 14.61 0.71 -6.56
CA LEU A 109 13.77 0.94 -7.74
C LEU A 109 14.34 2.05 -8.63
N VAL A 110 14.71 3.18 -8.03
CA VAL A 110 15.16 4.36 -8.77
C VAL A 110 16.58 4.16 -9.34
N ARG A 111 17.49 3.49 -8.62
CA ARG A 111 18.85 3.26 -9.13
C ARG A 111 18.90 2.37 -10.37
N ARG A 112 17.86 1.58 -10.63
CA ARG A 112 17.69 0.77 -11.85
C ARG A 112 17.15 1.56 -13.03
N ALA A 113 16.63 2.76 -12.77
CA ALA A 113 15.99 3.61 -13.75
C ALA A 113 16.67 4.99 -13.89
N SER A 114 17.62 5.32 -13.02
CA SER A 114 18.16 6.67 -12.92
C SER A 114 19.60 6.71 -12.42
N SER A 115 20.15 7.94 -12.30
CA SER A 115 21.50 8.13 -11.77
C SER A 115 21.56 7.84 -10.26
N ARG A 116 22.77 7.54 -9.77
CA ARG A 116 23.07 7.33 -8.35
C ARG A 116 22.55 8.45 -7.45
N ARG A 117 22.74 9.72 -7.85
CA ARG A 117 22.28 10.89 -7.08
C ARG A 117 20.77 10.90 -6.94
N LEU A 118 20.02 10.72 -8.04
CA LEU A 118 18.56 10.67 -8.00
C LEU A 118 18.03 9.50 -7.19
N ALA A 119 18.68 8.33 -7.27
CA ALA A 119 18.32 7.19 -6.47
C ALA A 119 18.50 7.45 -4.97
N LEU A 120 19.65 8.03 -4.59
CA LEU A 120 19.92 8.38 -3.18
C LEU A 120 18.89 9.41 -2.68
N THR A 121 18.61 10.45 -3.47
CA THR A 121 17.60 11.48 -3.11
C THR A 121 16.20 10.84 -2.94
N ALA A 122 15.79 9.96 -3.86
CA ALA A 122 14.49 9.28 -3.76
C ALA A 122 14.38 8.40 -2.51
N GLY A 123 15.45 7.62 -2.21
CA GLY A 123 15.50 6.79 -1.01
C GLY A 123 15.44 7.62 0.27
N LEU A 124 16.19 8.71 0.35
CA LEU A 124 16.18 9.65 1.48
C LEU A 124 14.84 10.40 1.61
N ALA A 125 14.21 10.78 0.50
CA ALA A 125 12.89 11.42 0.51
C ALA A 125 11.83 10.52 1.13
N VAL A 126 11.86 9.21 0.89
CA VAL A 126 10.97 8.25 1.54
C VAL A 126 11.40 7.94 2.97
N ALA A 127 12.72 7.83 3.21
CA ALA A 127 13.27 7.56 4.55
C ALA A 127 12.90 8.65 5.57
N LEU A 128 12.78 9.92 5.12
CA LEU A 128 12.46 11.09 5.93
C LEU A 128 11.06 11.66 5.66
N HIS A 129 10.19 10.94 4.94
CA HIS A 129 8.89 11.46 4.55
C HIS A 129 8.02 11.76 5.77
N PRO A 130 7.44 12.98 5.87
CA PRO A 130 6.69 13.40 7.06
C PRO A 130 5.41 12.58 7.34
N ALA A 131 4.85 11.92 6.34
CA ALA A 131 3.73 10.99 6.55
C ALA A 131 4.18 9.60 7.01
N LEU A 132 5.42 9.17 6.72
CA LEU A 132 5.87 7.80 7.00
C LEU A 132 6.66 7.70 8.30
N VAL A 133 7.46 8.73 8.62
CA VAL A 133 8.31 8.70 9.83
C VAL A 133 7.50 8.81 11.11
N PRO A 134 6.61 9.81 11.31
CA PRO A 134 5.79 9.89 12.51
C PRO A 134 4.80 8.73 12.66
N TYR A 135 4.35 8.15 11.55
CA TYR A 135 3.46 6.98 11.55
C TYR A 135 4.10 5.72 12.14
N THR A 136 5.41 5.73 12.39
CA THR A 136 6.12 4.67 13.11
C THR A 136 5.55 4.44 14.52
N ALA A 137 5.04 5.48 15.18
CA ALA A 137 4.42 5.39 16.50
C ALA A 137 3.01 4.73 16.45
N ALA A 138 2.39 4.65 15.27
CA ALA A 138 1.09 4.06 15.10
C ALA A 138 1.18 2.54 15.03
N LEU A 139 0.55 1.82 15.94
CA LEU A 139 0.42 0.35 15.85
C LEU A 139 -0.65 -0.02 14.83
N MET A 140 -0.40 0.32 13.56
CA MET A 140 -1.34 0.23 12.45
C MET A 140 -0.72 -0.46 11.24
N THR A 141 -1.57 -1.00 10.36
CA THR A 141 -1.14 -1.85 9.25
C THR A 141 -0.55 -1.09 8.06
N GLU A 142 -0.90 0.19 7.88
CA GLU A 142 -0.59 0.94 6.65
C GLU A 142 0.90 1.16 6.42
N GLY A 143 1.65 1.47 7.48
CA GLY A 143 3.10 1.67 7.39
C GLY A 143 3.84 0.40 6.96
N VAL A 144 3.48 -0.73 7.56
CA VAL A 144 4.03 -2.05 7.22
C VAL A 144 3.63 -2.46 5.81
N THR A 145 2.37 -2.28 5.43
CA THR A 145 1.88 -2.54 4.06
C THR A 145 2.65 -1.73 3.03
N THR A 146 2.83 -0.42 3.29
CA THR A 146 3.60 0.47 2.41
C THR A 146 5.02 -0.03 2.18
N ALA A 147 5.70 -0.43 3.25
CA ALA A 147 7.07 -0.96 3.18
C ALA A 147 7.13 -2.28 2.39
N LEU A 148 6.27 -3.24 2.72
CA LEU A 148 6.24 -4.54 2.06
C LEU A 148 5.88 -4.45 0.57
N LEU A 149 4.92 -3.59 0.19
CA LEU A 149 4.56 -3.39 -1.22
C LEU A 149 5.72 -2.84 -2.04
N VAL A 150 6.44 -1.82 -1.55
CA VAL A 150 7.57 -1.27 -2.31
C VAL A 150 8.77 -2.23 -2.31
N ILE A 151 8.96 -3.03 -1.26
CA ILE A 151 9.95 -4.12 -1.24
C ILE A 151 9.60 -5.17 -2.31
N ALA A 152 8.34 -5.60 -2.40
CA ALA A 152 7.90 -6.52 -3.46
C ALA A 152 8.13 -5.93 -4.85
N GLY A 153 7.87 -4.63 -5.04
CA GLY A 153 8.17 -3.90 -6.28
C GLY A 153 9.67 -3.90 -6.63
N ALA A 154 10.54 -3.68 -5.65
CA ALA A 154 11.99 -3.72 -5.84
C ALA A 154 12.50 -5.13 -6.17
N LEU A 155 11.92 -6.17 -5.56
CA LEU A 155 12.22 -7.57 -5.88
C LEU A 155 11.76 -7.94 -7.30
N ALA A 156 10.59 -7.47 -7.72
CA ALA A 156 10.09 -7.63 -9.08
C ALA A 156 10.99 -6.92 -10.11
N ALA A 157 11.48 -5.72 -9.79
CA ALA A 157 12.47 -5.01 -10.61
C ALA A 157 13.78 -5.79 -10.72
N ARG A 158 14.22 -6.43 -9.62
CA ARG A 158 15.41 -7.28 -9.61
C ARG A 158 15.23 -8.55 -10.45
N ALA A 159 14.01 -9.12 -10.45
CA ALA A 159 13.68 -10.28 -11.26
C ALA A 159 13.82 -10.00 -12.77
N GLN A 160 13.50 -8.78 -13.23
CA GLN A 160 13.63 -8.38 -14.64
C GLN A 160 15.07 -8.49 -15.17
N GLU A 161 16.07 -8.24 -14.33
CA GLU A 161 17.48 -8.13 -14.72
C GLU A 161 18.31 -9.36 -14.30
N SER A 162 17.69 -10.33 -13.63
CA SER A 162 18.40 -11.48 -13.06
C SER A 162 18.22 -12.74 -13.91
N GLU A 163 19.31 -13.49 -14.12
CA GLU A 163 19.26 -14.85 -14.64
C GLU A 163 18.46 -15.78 -13.71
N ARG A 164 18.51 -15.53 -12.40
CA ARG A 164 17.74 -16.25 -11.37
C ARG A 164 16.34 -15.64 -11.17
N ARG A 165 15.66 -15.30 -12.27
CA ARG A 165 14.35 -14.63 -12.29
C ARG A 165 13.34 -15.32 -11.40
N VAL A 166 13.19 -16.64 -11.53
CA VAL A 166 12.20 -17.43 -10.75
C VAL A 166 12.42 -17.26 -9.25
N ARG A 167 13.66 -17.31 -8.76
CA ARG A 167 13.97 -17.09 -7.35
C ARG A 167 13.42 -15.74 -6.85
N TRP A 168 13.64 -14.66 -7.61
CA TRP A 168 13.17 -13.33 -7.21
C TRP A 168 11.66 -13.20 -7.30
N LEU A 169 11.01 -13.89 -8.25
CA LEU A 169 9.55 -13.96 -8.33
C LEU A 169 8.95 -14.71 -7.12
N VAL A 170 9.56 -15.82 -6.71
CA VAL A 170 9.15 -16.54 -5.50
C VAL A 170 9.29 -15.66 -4.25
N VAL A 171 10.44 -14.98 -4.08
CA VAL A 171 10.64 -14.08 -2.94
C VAL A 171 9.65 -12.90 -2.98
N ALA A 172 9.37 -12.34 -4.16
CA ALA A 172 8.34 -11.30 -4.31
C ALA A 172 6.94 -11.84 -3.95
N GLY A 173 6.62 -13.07 -4.35
CA GLY A 173 5.38 -13.76 -3.99
C GLY A 173 5.23 -13.99 -2.48
N LEU A 174 6.31 -14.40 -1.79
CA LEU A 174 6.34 -14.53 -0.33
C LEU A 174 6.07 -13.17 0.35
N VAL A 175 6.75 -12.11 -0.09
CA VAL A 175 6.52 -10.76 0.45
C VAL A 175 5.09 -10.30 0.16
N MET A 176 4.54 -10.59 -1.02
CA MET A 176 3.13 -10.28 -1.33
C MET A 176 2.15 -11.08 -0.47
N GLY A 177 2.45 -12.34 -0.16
CA GLY A 177 1.66 -13.14 0.77
C GLY A 177 1.66 -12.57 2.20
N LEU A 178 2.84 -12.17 2.70
CA LEU A 178 2.94 -11.47 3.99
C LEU A 178 2.17 -10.14 3.96
N THR A 179 2.27 -9.39 2.86
CA THR A 179 1.51 -8.14 2.69
C THR A 179 0.00 -8.40 2.69
N THR A 180 -0.43 -9.49 2.06
CA THR A 180 -1.84 -9.92 2.03
C THR A 180 -2.34 -10.32 3.42
N LEU A 181 -1.52 -11.01 4.22
CA LEU A 181 -1.84 -11.32 5.61
C LEU A 181 -1.98 -10.06 6.48
N VAL A 182 -1.26 -8.97 6.15
CA VAL A 182 -1.40 -7.66 6.82
C VAL A 182 -2.62 -6.90 6.29
N ARG A 183 -2.82 -6.86 4.96
CA ARG A 183 -3.95 -6.19 4.30
C ARG A 183 -4.42 -7.00 3.09
N PRO A 184 -5.55 -7.69 3.17
CA PRO A 184 -6.03 -8.63 2.15
C PRO A 184 -6.14 -8.07 0.73
N GLN A 185 -6.53 -6.80 0.59
CA GLN A 185 -6.66 -6.13 -0.70
C GLN A 185 -5.33 -6.02 -1.47
N SER A 186 -4.19 -6.16 -0.80
CA SER A 186 -2.87 -6.16 -1.44
C SER A 186 -2.69 -7.30 -2.44
N LEU A 187 -3.44 -8.41 -2.28
CA LEU A 187 -3.39 -9.55 -3.20
C LEU A 187 -3.70 -9.15 -4.65
N ALA A 188 -4.53 -8.15 -4.87
CA ALA A 188 -4.86 -7.65 -6.21
C ALA A 188 -3.62 -7.18 -7.00
N LEU A 189 -2.54 -6.80 -6.31
CA LEU A 189 -1.29 -6.39 -6.94
C LEU A 189 -0.33 -7.55 -7.23
N ALA A 190 -0.55 -8.76 -6.69
CA ALA A 190 0.33 -9.90 -6.91
C ALA A 190 0.42 -10.32 -8.39
N PRO A 191 -0.68 -10.50 -9.13
CA PRO A 191 -0.60 -10.82 -10.56
C PRO A 191 0.03 -9.70 -11.37
N VAL A 192 -0.22 -8.44 -11.01
CA VAL A 192 0.41 -7.28 -11.65
C VAL A 192 1.93 -7.31 -11.51
N LEU A 193 2.43 -7.55 -10.28
CA LEU A 193 3.86 -7.64 -10.03
C LEU A 193 4.53 -8.75 -10.83
N GLY A 194 3.93 -9.95 -10.84
CA GLY A 194 4.45 -11.09 -11.60
C GLY A 194 4.47 -10.81 -13.11
N TRP A 195 3.40 -10.24 -13.63
CA TRP A 195 3.31 -9.81 -15.03
C TRP A 195 4.39 -8.80 -15.38
N LEU A 196 4.49 -7.73 -14.60
CA LEU A 196 5.47 -6.66 -14.85
C LEU A 196 6.92 -7.14 -14.72
N ALA A 197 7.21 -8.06 -13.81
CA ALA A 197 8.54 -8.60 -13.58
C ALA A 197 9.05 -9.51 -14.73
N THR A 198 8.15 -10.05 -15.52
CA THR A 198 8.52 -10.94 -16.67
C THR A 198 8.59 -10.21 -18.00
N ARG A 199 8.29 -8.89 -18.04
CA ARG A 199 8.43 -8.09 -19.27
C ARG A 199 9.88 -8.05 -19.73
N ASP A 200 10.08 -8.23 -21.03
CA ASP A 200 11.38 -8.08 -21.67
C ASP A 200 11.52 -6.65 -22.22
N ARG A 201 12.36 -5.86 -21.59
CA ARG A 201 12.59 -4.45 -21.97
C ARG A 201 13.44 -4.32 -23.23
N SER A 202 14.20 -5.37 -23.60
CA SER A 202 15.11 -5.37 -24.75
C SER A 202 14.42 -5.82 -26.05
N ALA A 203 13.35 -6.59 -25.97
CA ALA A 203 12.68 -7.21 -27.12
C ALA A 203 11.95 -6.22 -28.07
N GLY A 204 12.13 -4.92 -27.90
CA GLY A 204 11.45 -3.90 -28.69
C GLY A 204 12.13 -3.54 -30.02
N VAL A 205 13.27 -4.12 -30.37
CA VAL A 205 14.08 -3.67 -31.51
C VAL A 205 14.05 -4.64 -32.71
N SER A 206 13.75 -5.92 -32.53
CA SER A 206 14.07 -6.92 -33.54
C SER A 206 12.99 -7.93 -33.90
N GLY A 207 11.72 -7.63 -33.89
CA GLY A 207 10.81 -8.68 -34.34
C GLY A 207 9.33 -8.30 -34.46
N ARG A 208 8.84 -8.25 -35.69
CA ARG A 208 7.41 -8.24 -36.04
C ARG A 208 6.89 -9.65 -36.35
N GLY A 209 7.38 -10.68 -35.69
CA GLY A 209 6.89 -12.05 -35.88
C GLY A 209 5.51 -12.23 -35.22
N SER A 210 4.56 -12.81 -35.98
CA SER A 210 3.17 -13.06 -35.50
C SER A 210 3.08 -13.97 -34.26
N GLY A 211 4.17 -14.62 -33.84
CA GLY A 211 4.24 -15.47 -32.64
C GLY A 211 4.75 -14.79 -31.36
N GLU A 212 5.45 -13.66 -31.46
CA GLU A 212 6.11 -13.05 -30.29
C GLU A 212 5.14 -12.53 -29.22
N TRP A 213 3.97 -12.02 -29.61
CA TRP A 213 2.97 -11.54 -28.66
C TRP A 213 2.42 -12.68 -27.79
N ARG A 214 2.24 -13.88 -28.34
CA ARG A 214 1.80 -15.08 -27.59
C ARG A 214 2.82 -15.47 -26.56
N VAL A 215 4.11 -15.47 -26.91
CA VAL A 215 5.20 -15.78 -25.97
C VAL A 215 5.25 -14.74 -24.85
N ARG A 216 5.06 -13.46 -25.15
CA ARG A 216 5.03 -12.40 -24.14
C ARG A 216 3.83 -12.54 -23.20
N LEU A 217 2.65 -12.80 -23.75
CA LEU A 217 1.44 -13.04 -22.96
C LEU A 217 1.64 -14.25 -22.03
N LEU A 218 2.14 -15.36 -22.57
CA LEU A 218 2.39 -16.57 -21.78
C LEU A 218 3.39 -16.32 -20.67
N ARG A 219 4.52 -15.68 -20.94
CA ARG A 219 5.51 -15.31 -19.91
C ARG A 219 4.90 -14.42 -18.83
N GLY A 220 4.11 -13.42 -19.24
CA GLY A 220 3.38 -12.55 -18.32
C GLY A 220 2.41 -13.33 -17.43
N ALA A 221 1.60 -14.20 -18.04
CA ALA A 221 0.64 -15.04 -17.34
C ALA A 221 1.31 -16.01 -16.36
N VAL A 222 2.42 -16.65 -16.76
CA VAL A 222 3.22 -17.53 -15.89
C VAL A 222 3.80 -16.76 -14.71
N GLY A 223 4.35 -15.55 -14.94
CA GLY A 223 4.85 -14.69 -13.87
C GLY A 223 3.75 -14.25 -12.90
N ALA A 224 2.60 -13.86 -13.43
CA ALA A 224 1.42 -13.50 -12.64
C ALA A 224 0.93 -14.69 -11.80
N ALA A 225 0.81 -15.87 -12.42
CA ALA A 225 0.39 -17.09 -11.74
C ALA A 225 1.38 -17.50 -10.64
N LEU A 226 2.70 -17.41 -10.90
CA LEU A 226 3.73 -17.77 -9.94
C LEU A 226 3.68 -16.86 -8.70
N VAL A 227 3.70 -15.53 -8.89
CA VAL A 227 3.69 -14.59 -7.76
C VAL A 227 2.39 -14.70 -6.96
N THR A 228 1.24 -14.81 -7.64
CA THR A 228 -0.06 -14.98 -7.00
C THR A 228 -0.17 -16.31 -6.28
N GLY A 229 0.26 -17.40 -6.91
CA GLY A 229 0.24 -18.74 -6.32
C GLY A 229 1.09 -18.83 -5.06
N VAL A 230 2.31 -18.25 -5.07
CA VAL A 230 3.17 -18.19 -3.88
C VAL A 230 2.53 -17.32 -2.80
N ALA A 231 1.92 -16.18 -3.15
CA ALA A 231 1.22 -15.34 -2.18
C ALA A 231 0.03 -16.08 -1.52
N LEU A 232 -0.76 -16.80 -2.31
CA LEU A 232 -1.87 -17.61 -1.79
C LEU A 232 -1.37 -18.77 -0.92
N LEU A 233 -0.29 -19.46 -1.31
CA LEU A 233 0.34 -20.51 -0.51
C LEU A 233 0.85 -19.97 0.84
N THR A 234 1.37 -18.73 0.86
CA THR A 234 1.77 -18.06 2.11
C THR A 234 0.56 -17.81 3.02
N CYS A 235 -0.60 -17.52 2.46
CA CYS A 235 -1.84 -17.34 3.22
C CYS A 235 -2.50 -18.66 3.62
N ALA A 236 -2.20 -19.77 2.93
CA ALA A 236 -2.92 -21.04 3.06
C ALA A 236 -2.99 -21.61 4.49
N PRO A 237 -1.93 -21.60 5.33
CA PRO A 237 -2.02 -22.07 6.70
C PRO A 237 -3.05 -21.29 7.53
N TRP A 238 -3.12 -19.98 7.32
CA TRP A 238 -4.07 -19.11 8.00
C TRP A 238 -5.50 -19.32 7.47
N THR A 239 -5.66 -19.45 6.16
CA THR A 239 -6.95 -19.80 5.53
C THR A 239 -7.49 -21.12 6.09
N ALA A 240 -6.64 -22.16 6.17
CA ALA A 240 -7.01 -23.44 6.74
C ALA A 240 -7.45 -23.34 8.21
N ARG A 241 -6.76 -22.50 9.01
CA ARG A 241 -7.19 -22.18 10.38
C ARG A 241 -8.58 -21.53 10.38
N ASN A 242 -8.82 -20.55 9.52
CA ASN A 242 -10.11 -19.87 9.45
C ASN A 242 -11.24 -20.85 9.07
N CYS A 243 -11.02 -21.70 8.06
CA CYS A 243 -12.00 -22.72 7.68
C CYS A 243 -12.39 -23.64 8.86
N ARG A 244 -11.44 -23.98 9.73
CA ARG A 244 -11.68 -24.89 10.87
C ARG A 244 -12.30 -24.20 12.09
N ARG A 245 -12.01 -22.91 12.31
CA ARG A 245 -12.34 -22.21 13.56
C ARG A 245 -13.47 -21.18 13.44
N MET A 246 -13.71 -20.69 12.22
CA MET A 246 -14.73 -19.66 11.99
C MET A 246 -16.01 -20.22 11.36
N GLU A 247 -16.13 -21.55 11.21
CA GLU A 247 -17.22 -22.24 10.51
C GLU A 247 -17.39 -21.80 9.05
N ARG A 248 -16.47 -20.95 8.55
CA ARG A 248 -16.44 -20.41 7.20
C ARG A 248 -15.01 -20.17 6.76
N CYS A 249 -14.74 -20.46 5.49
CA CYS A 249 -13.44 -20.17 4.91
C CYS A 249 -13.33 -18.69 4.55
N ALA A 250 -12.41 -17.99 5.23
CA ALA A 250 -11.97 -16.66 4.85
C ALA A 250 -10.48 -16.69 4.55
N LEU A 251 -10.08 -16.10 3.44
CA LEU A 251 -8.67 -16.10 3.02
C LEU A 251 -7.75 -15.55 4.11
N VAL A 252 -8.08 -14.38 4.65
CA VAL A 252 -7.30 -13.71 5.72
C VAL A 252 -8.20 -13.24 6.86
N SER A 253 -9.25 -12.47 6.58
CA SER A 253 -10.11 -11.83 7.58
C SER A 253 -11.58 -11.84 7.18
N VAL A 254 -12.44 -11.69 8.18
CA VAL A 254 -13.91 -11.64 8.05
C VAL A 254 -14.42 -10.23 8.33
N ASN A 255 -13.96 -9.25 7.53
CA ASN A 255 -14.34 -7.85 7.66
C ASN A 255 -14.73 -7.19 6.33
N GLY A 256 -14.83 -7.97 5.25
CA GLY A 256 -15.19 -7.47 3.94
C GLY A 256 -16.64 -6.98 3.87
N GLY A 257 -17.55 -7.73 4.46
CA GLY A 257 -18.96 -7.38 4.56
C GLY A 257 -19.19 -6.17 5.46
N TRP A 258 -18.49 -6.13 6.59
CA TRP A 258 -18.49 -4.99 7.53
C TRP A 258 -18.06 -3.70 6.82
N ASN A 259 -16.90 -3.72 6.17
CA ASN A 259 -16.38 -2.55 5.47
C ASN A 259 -17.27 -2.12 4.29
N LEU A 260 -17.90 -3.09 3.59
CA LEU A 260 -18.84 -2.80 2.52
C LEU A 260 -20.10 -2.11 3.08
N ALA A 261 -20.60 -2.58 4.22
CA ALA A 261 -21.76 -1.98 4.86
C ALA A 261 -21.49 -0.54 5.32
N ILE A 262 -20.34 -0.26 5.94
CA ILE A 262 -19.90 1.12 6.22
C ILE A 262 -19.88 1.93 4.90
N GLY A 263 -19.31 1.39 3.84
CA GLY A 263 -19.24 2.05 2.55
C GLY A 263 -20.59 2.36 1.89
N THR A 264 -21.66 1.67 2.25
CA THR A 264 -23.02 1.97 1.78
C THR A 264 -23.73 3.04 2.60
N GLN A 265 -23.32 3.23 3.85
CA GLN A 265 -23.97 4.15 4.80
C GLN A 265 -23.24 5.50 4.91
N THR A 266 -21.91 5.55 4.60
CA THR A 266 -21.13 6.77 4.78
C THR A 266 -21.60 7.92 3.88
N GLU A 267 -21.83 9.08 4.49
CA GLU A 267 -22.13 10.32 3.77
C GLU A 267 -20.85 11.14 3.50
N SER A 268 -19.94 11.17 4.48
CA SER A 268 -18.66 11.88 4.38
C SER A 268 -17.64 11.18 3.46
N GLY A 269 -17.90 9.91 3.13
CA GLY A 269 -16.95 9.04 2.42
C GLY A 269 -15.93 8.35 3.33
N GLY A 270 -15.82 8.75 4.60
CA GLY A 270 -14.93 8.16 5.60
C GLY A 270 -15.57 7.06 6.44
N TRP A 271 -14.81 6.57 7.42
CA TRP A 271 -15.33 5.66 8.43
C TRP A 271 -16.40 6.35 9.30
N HIS A 272 -17.40 5.59 9.67
CA HIS A 272 -18.39 5.97 10.67
C HIS A 272 -18.87 4.71 11.41
N GLU A 273 -19.52 4.88 12.52
CA GLU A 273 -20.15 3.79 13.25
C GLU A 273 -21.27 3.16 12.41
N LEU A 274 -21.20 1.82 12.26
CA LEU A 274 -22.14 1.08 11.42
C LEU A 274 -23.50 1.00 12.09
N ILE A 275 -24.54 1.47 11.41
CA ILE A 275 -25.92 1.18 11.78
C ILE A 275 -26.20 -0.29 11.44
N VAL A 276 -26.32 -1.12 12.48
CA VAL A 276 -26.51 -2.56 12.32
C VAL A 276 -27.88 -2.84 11.71
N PRO A 277 -27.95 -3.50 10.53
CA PRO A 277 -29.23 -3.90 9.96
C PRO A 277 -30.01 -4.85 10.90
N ASP A 278 -31.33 -4.74 10.93
CA ASP A 278 -32.16 -5.55 11.84
C ASP A 278 -31.95 -7.07 11.67
N ALA A 279 -31.79 -7.53 10.42
CA ALA A 279 -31.49 -8.91 10.10
C ALA A 279 -30.15 -9.42 10.67
N CYS A 280 -29.24 -8.52 11.09
CA CYS A 280 -27.92 -8.87 11.60
C CYS A 280 -27.79 -8.65 13.12
N LYS A 281 -28.81 -8.12 13.80
CA LYS A 281 -28.75 -7.82 15.24
C LYS A 281 -28.56 -9.08 16.11
N THR A 282 -29.15 -10.19 15.70
CA THR A 282 -29.11 -11.47 16.43
C THR A 282 -27.96 -12.39 15.98
N VAL A 283 -27.08 -11.93 15.08
CA VAL A 283 -25.93 -12.71 14.60
C VAL A 283 -24.69 -12.26 15.38
N PHE A 284 -24.11 -13.15 16.19
CA PHE A 284 -23.00 -12.78 17.10
C PHE A 284 -21.64 -13.31 16.62
N GLN A 285 -21.60 -14.45 15.93
CA GLN A 285 -20.33 -15.01 15.41
C GLN A 285 -19.73 -14.09 14.33
N GLU A 286 -18.42 -13.78 14.43
CA GLU A 286 -17.75 -12.82 13.56
C GLU A 286 -17.94 -13.07 12.06
N ALA A 287 -17.72 -14.32 11.62
CA ALA A 287 -17.81 -14.66 10.20
C ALA A 287 -19.24 -14.61 9.67
N ALA A 288 -20.20 -15.11 10.45
CA ALA A 288 -21.62 -15.06 10.10
C ALA A 288 -22.13 -13.61 10.08
N LYS A 289 -21.66 -12.76 11.02
CA LYS A 289 -22.01 -11.33 11.09
C LYS A 289 -21.47 -10.56 9.90
N ASP A 290 -20.20 -10.81 9.52
CA ASP A 290 -19.61 -10.20 8.34
C ASP A 290 -20.36 -10.55 7.06
N GLU A 291 -20.76 -11.83 6.91
CA GLU A 291 -21.57 -12.26 5.77
C GLU A 291 -22.95 -11.62 5.77
N CYS A 292 -23.58 -11.50 6.93
CA CYS A 292 -24.86 -10.81 7.06
C CYS A 292 -24.74 -9.35 6.59
N PHE A 293 -23.75 -8.64 7.08
CA PHE A 293 -23.49 -7.25 6.64
C PHE A 293 -23.21 -7.16 5.14
N GLY A 294 -22.43 -8.09 4.60
CA GLY A 294 -22.15 -8.16 3.17
C GLY A 294 -23.38 -8.40 2.31
N ARG A 295 -24.32 -9.26 2.77
CA ARG A 295 -25.61 -9.47 2.09
C ARG A 295 -26.47 -8.22 2.10
N GLU A 296 -26.64 -7.60 3.25
CA GLU A 296 -27.48 -6.39 3.38
C GLU A 296 -26.88 -5.21 2.59
N ALA A 297 -25.57 -5.02 2.66
CA ALA A 297 -24.88 -4.01 1.85
C ALA A 297 -25.07 -4.24 0.34
N LYS A 298 -24.96 -5.47 -0.15
CA LYS A 298 -25.20 -5.81 -1.56
C LYS A 298 -26.64 -5.54 -1.96
N LYS A 299 -27.61 -5.89 -1.12
CA LYS A 299 -29.04 -5.57 -1.36
C LYS A 299 -29.24 -4.06 -1.51
N GLU A 300 -28.64 -3.24 -0.63
CA GLU A 300 -28.75 -1.79 -0.68
C GLU A 300 -28.08 -1.21 -1.94
N ILE A 301 -26.91 -1.72 -2.32
CA ILE A 301 -26.23 -1.31 -3.57
C ILE A 301 -27.09 -1.62 -4.79
N LEU A 302 -27.67 -2.83 -4.87
CA LEU A 302 -28.52 -3.25 -5.98
C LEU A 302 -29.86 -2.46 -6.04
N ARG A 303 -30.38 -2.09 -4.86
CA ARG A 303 -31.60 -1.29 -4.76
C ARG A 303 -31.38 0.17 -5.19
N ARG A 304 -30.20 0.75 -4.87
CA ARG A 304 -29.87 2.16 -5.12
C ARG A 304 -28.45 2.35 -5.67
N PRO A 305 -28.12 1.78 -6.86
CA PRO A 305 -26.76 1.81 -7.39
C PRO A 305 -26.25 3.25 -7.65
N GLY A 306 -27.13 4.15 -8.11
CA GLY A 306 -26.78 5.55 -8.32
C GLY A 306 -26.37 6.28 -7.03
N ALA A 307 -27.07 6.03 -5.94
CA ALA A 307 -26.75 6.62 -4.64
C ALA A 307 -25.40 6.10 -4.09
N TRP A 308 -25.08 4.82 -4.30
CA TRP A 308 -23.79 4.25 -3.93
C TRP A 308 -22.66 4.83 -4.77
N LEU A 309 -22.84 4.94 -6.10
CA LEU A 309 -21.85 5.55 -7.01
C LEU A 309 -21.62 7.03 -6.70
N ALA A 310 -22.65 7.77 -6.32
CA ALA A 310 -22.55 9.19 -5.95
C ALA A 310 -21.64 9.42 -4.72
N ARG A 311 -21.43 8.41 -3.86
CA ARG A 311 -20.51 8.48 -2.71
C ARG A 311 -19.04 8.28 -3.07
N VAL A 312 -18.74 7.71 -4.26
CA VAL A 312 -17.35 7.40 -4.67
C VAL A 312 -16.43 8.62 -4.64
N PRO A 313 -16.80 9.79 -5.19
CA PRO A 313 -15.95 10.97 -5.11
C PRO A 313 -15.58 11.35 -3.67
N ALA A 314 -16.52 11.32 -2.73
CA ALA A 314 -16.26 11.62 -1.32
C ALA A 314 -15.28 10.61 -0.70
N LYS A 315 -15.46 9.32 -0.95
CA LYS A 315 -14.56 8.25 -0.48
C LYS A 315 -13.12 8.42 -0.98
N LEU A 316 -12.96 8.77 -2.27
CA LEU A 316 -11.64 9.01 -2.86
C LEU A 316 -11.00 10.29 -2.31
N ARG A 317 -11.77 11.34 -2.09
CA ARG A 317 -11.29 12.58 -1.44
C ARG A 317 -10.77 12.30 -0.04
N MET A 318 -11.48 11.52 0.75
CA MET A 318 -11.04 11.08 2.09
C MET A 318 -9.73 10.30 2.03
N THR A 319 -9.43 9.62 0.90
CA THR A 319 -8.21 8.80 0.73
C THR A 319 -7.01 9.62 0.26
N PHE A 320 -7.20 10.61 -0.64
CA PHE A 320 -6.09 11.24 -1.35
C PHE A 320 -5.94 12.76 -1.13
N ASP A 321 -6.97 13.45 -0.64
CA ASP A 321 -6.92 14.91 -0.54
C ASP A 321 -6.10 15.39 0.65
N TYR A 322 -6.24 14.69 1.79
CA TYR A 322 -5.55 15.00 3.02
C TYR A 322 -5.09 13.70 3.69
N PHE A 323 -3.81 13.48 3.77
CA PHE A 323 -3.30 12.26 4.38
C PHE A 323 -3.55 12.25 5.89
N GLY A 324 -2.93 13.14 6.64
CA GLY A 324 -3.19 13.29 8.08
C GLY A 324 -3.12 11.98 8.88
N ALA A 325 -2.37 10.99 8.40
CA ALA A 325 -2.37 9.64 8.93
C ALA A 325 -1.74 9.57 10.33
N ALA A 326 -0.50 10.05 10.45
CA ALA A 326 0.19 10.09 11.73
C ALA A 326 -0.48 11.08 12.69
N PRO A 327 -0.76 12.34 12.30
CA PRO A 327 -1.32 13.31 13.24
C PRO A 327 -2.70 12.94 13.76
N TRP A 328 -3.53 12.27 12.94
CA TRP A 328 -4.80 11.74 13.42
C TRP A 328 -4.58 10.71 14.53
N TYR A 329 -3.73 9.71 14.29
CA TYR A 329 -3.46 8.65 15.27
C TYR A 329 -2.85 9.18 16.55
N LEU A 330 -1.85 10.05 16.44
CA LEU A 330 -1.14 10.60 17.60
C LEU A 330 -2.07 11.45 18.49
N HIS A 331 -2.95 12.24 17.87
CA HIS A 331 -3.93 13.04 18.59
C HIS A 331 -5.00 12.18 19.25
N ASP A 332 -5.50 11.16 18.57
CA ASP A 332 -6.50 10.22 19.08
C ASP A 332 -5.94 9.42 20.25
N ALA A 333 -4.67 9.01 20.16
CA ALA A 333 -3.99 8.26 21.21
C ALA A 333 -3.69 9.10 22.46
N ASN A 334 -3.30 10.36 22.31
CA ASN A 334 -3.00 11.26 23.44
C ASN A 334 -3.08 12.73 23.00
N ALA A 335 -4.25 13.35 23.18
CA ALA A 335 -4.50 14.72 22.79
C ALA A 335 -3.69 15.76 23.58
N GLU A 336 -3.30 15.45 24.84
CA GLU A 336 -2.46 16.34 25.66
C GLU A 336 -1.03 16.37 25.14
N ARG A 337 -0.46 15.19 24.84
CA ARG A 337 0.91 15.07 24.34
C ARG A 337 1.03 15.51 22.89
N PHE A 338 -0.03 15.31 22.09
CA PHE A 338 -0.09 15.72 20.70
C PHE A 338 -1.37 16.56 20.44
N PRO A 339 -1.33 17.88 20.78
CA PRO A 339 -2.51 18.74 20.74
C PRO A 339 -3.00 19.00 19.30
N TYR A 340 -4.24 19.50 19.20
CA TYR A 340 -4.90 19.77 17.91
C TYR A 340 -4.07 20.63 16.95
N ARG A 341 -3.36 21.66 17.48
CA ARG A 341 -2.45 22.48 16.65
C ARG A 341 -1.35 21.64 16.00
N ALA A 342 -0.72 20.74 16.76
CA ALA A 342 0.32 19.83 16.23
C ALA A 342 -0.28 18.89 15.18
N LYS A 343 -1.50 18.38 15.40
CA LYS A 343 -2.26 17.58 14.43
C LYS A 343 -2.43 18.31 13.10
N VAL A 344 -2.89 19.57 13.13
CA VAL A 344 -3.11 20.36 11.92
C VAL A 344 -1.79 20.65 11.21
N VAL A 345 -0.76 21.08 11.93
CA VAL A 345 0.56 21.40 11.34
C VAL A 345 1.17 20.19 10.68
N LEU A 346 1.27 19.06 11.39
CA LEU A 346 1.87 17.84 10.82
C LEU A 346 1.07 17.33 9.63
N GLY A 347 -0.27 17.30 9.71
CA GLY A 347 -1.11 16.86 8.61
C GLY A 347 -1.00 17.74 7.36
N THR A 348 -0.84 19.05 7.56
CA THR A 348 -0.55 19.97 6.46
C THR A 348 0.81 19.68 5.83
N VAL A 349 1.84 19.47 6.64
CA VAL A 349 3.20 19.12 6.16
C VAL A 349 3.19 17.77 5.40
N GLU A 350 2.53 16.75 5.91
CA GLU A 350 2.35 15.45 5.23
C GLU A 350 1.71 15.64 3.84
N THR A 351 0.63 16.41 3.79
CA THR A 351 -0.13 16.64 2.56
C THR A 351 0.69 17.45 1.56
N LEU A 352 1.34 18.53 1.99
CA LEU A 352 2.18 19.36 1.11
C LEU A 352 3.38 18.58 0.56
N ALA A 353 4.09 17.83 1.40
CA ALA A 353 5.22 17.00 0.95
C ALA A 353 4.76 15.99 -0.11
N SER A 354 3.62 15.33 0.11
CA SER A 354 3.06 14.38 -0.84
C SER A 354 2.65 15.04 -2.15
N ARG A 355 2.07 16.25 -2.11
CA ARG A 355 1.70 17.02 -3.30
C ARG A 355 2.91 17.49 -4.10
N VAL A 356 3.98 17.92 -3.45
CA VAL A 356 5.23 18.27 -4.10
C VAL A 356 5.81 17.08 -4.88
N LEU A 357 5.82 15.89 -4.27
CA LEU A 357 6.28 14.69 -4.94
C LEU A 357 5.37 14.27 -6.08
N LEU A 358 4.05 14.39 -5.90
CA LEU A 358 3.07 14.16 -6.95
C LEU A 358 3.27 15.10 -8.14
N ALA A 359 3.45 16.41 -7.89
CA ALA A 359 3.74 17.39 -8.92
C ALA A 359 5.06 17.07 -9.65
N ALA A 360 6.11 16.68 -8.92
CA ALA A 360 7.37 16.27 -9.52
C ALA A 360 7.21 15.02 -10.42
N ALA A 361 6.39 14.04 -10.01
CA ALA A 361 6.08 12.86 -10.82
C ALA A 361 5.31 13.24 -12.12
N LEU A 362 4.34 14.15 -12.02
CA LEU A 362 3.60 14.67 -13.18
C LEU A 362 4.53 15.44 -14.15
N VAL A 363 5.43 16.27 -13.63
CA VAL A 363 6.46 16.94 -14.42
C VAL A 363 7.41 15.93 -15.11
N ALA A 364 7.78 14.86 -14.43
CA ALA A 364 8.59 13.80 -15.04
C ALA A 364 7.85 13.16 -16.24
N LEU A 365 6.53 12.97 -16.16
CA LEU A 365 5.72 12.47 -17.27
C LEU A 365 5.56 13.47 -18.41
N LEU A 366 5.47 14.78 -18.13
CA LEU A 366 5.46 15.80 -19.19
C LEU A 366 6.74 15.76 -20.02
N ARG A 367 7.88 15.48 -19.38
CA ARG A 367 9.20 15.36 -20.02
C ARG A 367 9.45 14.00 -20.66
N ALA A 368 8.58 13.02 -20.42
CA ALA A 368 8.73 11.70 -20.99
C ALA A 368 8.62 11.77 -22.52
N LYS A 369 9.57 11.15 -23.22
CA LYS A 369 9.55 10.96 -24.68
C LYS A 369 9.62 9.47 -24.93
N GLY A 370 8.56 8.91 -25.51
CA GLY A 370 8.55 7.51 -25.92
C GLY A 370 8.99 7.36 -27.36
N PRO A 371 9.70 6.28 -27.71
CA PRO A 371 9.91 5.94 -29.11
C PRO A 371 8.55 5.60 -29.74
N ASP A 372 8.29 6.11 -30.92
CA ASP A 372 7.06 5.89 -31.69
C ASP A 372 5.74 6.24 -30.93
N GLU A 373 5.78 7.26 -30.07
CA GLU A 373 4.60 7.73 -29.37
C GLU A 373 3.62 8.39 -30.36
N ARG A 374 2.40 7.88 -30.46
CA ARG A 374 1.35 8.47 -31.31
C ARG A 374 1.06 9.91 -30.86
N PRO A 375 0.96 10.89 -31.77
CA PRO A 375 0.71 12.29 -31.39
C PRO A 375 -0.54 12.48 -30.52
N SER A 376 -1.61 11.71 -30.77
CA SER A 376 -2.84 11.74 -29.97
C SER A 376 -2.61 11.31 -28.51
N LEU A 377 -1.89 10.20 -28.28
CA LEU A 377 -1.57 9.72 -26.93
C LEU A 377 -0.65 10.69 -26.20
N ARG A 378 0.31 11.29 -26.91
CA ARG A 378 1.18 12.34 -26.34
C ARG A 378 0.35 13.55 -25.90
N LYS A 379 -0.57 14.05 -26.76
CA LYS A 379 -1.46 15.16 -26.38
C LYS A 379 -2.30 14.81 -25.16
N LEU A 380 -2.89 13.60 -25.13
CA LEU A 380 -3.67 13.12 -24.00
C LEU A 380 -2.84 13.06 -22.71
N ARG A 381 -1.64 12.48 -22.75
CA ARG A 381 -0.74 12.41 -21.61
C ARG A 381 -0.36 13.80 -21.10
N MET A 382 -0.04 14.72 -22.00
CA MET A 382 0.29 16.11 -21.64
C MET A 382 -0.90 16.82 -21.01
N ALA A 383 -2.10 16.64 -21.54
CA ALA A 383 -3.33 17.21 -20.98
C ALA A 383 -3.60 16.64 -19.56
N LEU A 384 -3.56 15.32 -19.40
CA LEU A 384 -3.78 14.68 -18.10
C LEU A 384 -2.72 15.14 -17.08
N ALA A 385 -1.45 15.14 -17.44
CA ALA A 385 -0.39 15.58 -16.55
C ALA A 385 -0.52 17.08 -16.21
N GLY A 386 -0.91 17.93 -17.17
CA GLY A 386 -1.17 19.35 -16.95
C GLY A 386 -2.35 19.59 -16.01
N ILE A 387 -3.48 18.91 -16.23
CA ILE A 387 -4.64 18.96 -15.32
C ILE A 387 -4.25 18.50 -13.92
N GLY A 388 -3.47 17.39 -13.82
CA GLY A 388 -2.96 16.90 -12.54
C GLY A 388 -2.10 17.91 -11.80
N LEU A 389 -1.22 18.66 -12.51
CA LEU A 389 -0.40 19.72 -11.91
C LEU A 389 -1.26 20.86 -11.36
N VAL A 390 -2.22 21.33 -12.14
CA VAL A 390 -3.18 22.34 -11.68
C VAL A 390 -3.94 21.85 -10.46
N ALA A 391 -4.38 20.60 -10.47
CA ALA A 391 -5.05 19.98 -9.35
C ALA A 391 -4.20 19.90 -8.08
N CYS A 392 -2.88 19.69 -8.19
CA CYS A 392 -1.99 19.70 -7.02
C CYS A 392 -1.96 21.04 -6.27
N VAL A 393 -2.24 22.15 -6.97
CA VAL A 393 -2.15 23.51 -6.42
C VAL A 393 -3.52 24.05 -6.03
N LEU A 394 -4.53 23.87 -6.89
CA LEU A 394 -5.81 24.57 -6.79
C LEU A 394 -6.97 23.76 -6.22
N VAL A 395 -6.90 22.43 -6.32
CA VAL A 395 -8.01 21.53 -5.97
C VAL A 395 -7.53 20.30 -5.16
N PRO A 396 -8.46 19.47 -4.65
CA PRO A 396 -8.14 18.26 -3.93
C PRO A 396 -7.16 17.33 -4.66
N GLY A 397 -6.27 16.69 -3.89
CA GLY A 397 -5.21 15.81 -4.41
C GLY A 397 -5.70 14.60 -5.20
N THR A 398 -6.92 14.13 -4.95
CA THR A 398 -7.54 12.99 -5.64
C THR A 398 -7.41 13.10 -7.16
N ILE A 399 -7.73 14.26 -7.73
CA ILE A 399 -7.64 14.50 -9.18
C ILE A 399 -6.19 14.33 -9.64
N GLY A 400 -5.22 14.86 -8.89
CA GLY A 400 -3.80 14.74 -9.21
C GLY A 400 -3.33 13.28 -9.29
N TYR A 401 -3.71 12.43 -8.34
CA TYR A 401 -3.35 11.01 -8.36
C TYR A 401 -4.02 10.24 -9.51
N LEU A 402 -5.30 10.50 -9.77
CA LEU A 402 -6.02 9.86 -10.88
C LEU A 402 -5.47 10.29 -12.23
N MET A 403 -5.16 11.58 -12.39
CA MET A 403 -4.52 12.11 -13.60
C MET A 403 -3.11 11.56 -13.79
N LEU A 404 -2.35 11.35 -12.72
CA LEU A 404 -1.05 10.67 -12.79
C LEU A 404 -1.20 9.24 -13.34
N ALA A 405 -2.13 8.46 -12.81
CA ALA A 405 -2.39 7.10 -13.30
C ALA A 405 -2.85 7.10 -14.76
N GLY A 406 -3.76 8.00 -15.13
CA GLY A 406 -4.23 8.19 -16.51
C GLY A 406 -3.12 8.61 -17.47
N ALA A 407 -2.25 9.54 -17.06
CA ALA A 407 -1.10 9.99 -17.86
C ALA A 407 -0.08 8.86 -18.08
N ILE A 408 0.13 7.97 -17.10
CA ILE A 408 0.93 6.76 -17.29
C ILE A 408 0.26 5.82 -18.31
N GLY A 409 -1.04 5.61 -18.23
CA GLY A 409 -1.80 4.82 -19.19
C GLY A 409 -1.71 5.39 -20.63
N ALA A 410 -1.65 6.70 -20.76
CA ALA A 410 -1.50 7.40 -22.04
C ALA A 410 -0.08 7.37 -22.64
N LEU A 411 0.90 6.73 -22.00
CA LEU A 411 2.23 6.52 -22.60
C LEU A 411 2.20 5.68 -23.88
N GLY A 412 1.11 4.95 -24.12
CA GLY A 412 0.99 4.00 -25.22
C GLY A 412 1.72 2.69 -24.93
N TRP A 413 1.25 1.62 -25.56
CA TRP A 413 1.69 0.25 -25.24
C TRP A 413 3.20 0.04 -25.34
N ARG A 414 3.82 0.51 -26.42
CA ARG A 414 5.26 0.31 -26.66
C ARG A 414 6.12 1.06 -25.63
N THR A 415 5.76 2.31 -25.32
CA THR A 415 6.46 3.11 -24.31
C THR A 415 6.27 2.52 -22.92
N PHE A 416 5.05 2.09 -22.62
CA PHE A 416 4.70 1.43 -21.36
C PHE A 416 5.47 0.12 -21.17
N GLU A 417 5.62 -0.70 -22.20
CA GLU A 417 6.41 -1.95 -22.19
C GLU A 417 7.89 -1.71 -21.88
N ARG A 418 8.47 -0.65 -22.43
CA ARG A 418 9.88 -0.29 -22.25
C ARG A 418 10.15 0.52 -20.97
N ALA A 419 9.12 1.10 -20.38
CA ALA A 419 9.26 1.91 -19.18
C ALA A 419 9.84 1.10 -18.01
N PRO A 420 10.63 1.72 -17.12
CA PRO A 420 11.02 1.09 -15.87
C PRO A 420 9.80 0.59 -15.10
N ILE A 421 9.95 -0.55 -14.39
CA ILE A 421 8.81 -1.21 -13.71
C ILE A 421 8.06 -0.28 -12.75
N VAL A 422 8.76 0.67 -12.14
CA VAL A 422 8.17 1.65 -11.23
C VAL A 422 7.07 2.48 -11.90
N VAL A 423 7.16 2.75 -13.21
CA VAL A 423 6.17 3.55 -13.94
C VAL A 423 4.80 2.86 -13.96
N PRO A 424 4.65 1.68 -14.58
CA PRO A 424 3.37 0.97 -14.55
C PRO A 424 2.94 0.56 -13.15
N LEU A 425 3.89 0.21 -12.27
CA LEU A 425 3.56 -0.18 -10.90
C LEU A 425 2.95 0.97 -10.11
N THR A 426 3.43 2.20 -10.28
CA THR A 426 2.83 3.39 -9.65
C THR A 426 1.37 3.55 -10.06
N ALA A 427 1.06 3.44 -11.36
CA ALA A 427 -0.33 3.52 -11.83
C ALA A 427 -1.21 2.43 -11.21
N TRP A 428 -0.73 1.18 -11.18
CA TRP A 428 -1.49 0.07 -10.61
C TRP A 428 -1.71 0.20 -9.10
N VAL A 429 -0.73 0.70 -8.35
CA VAL A 429 -0.90 0.95 -6.91
C VAL A 429 -1.93 2.05 -6.66
N ILE A 430 -1.90 3.15 -7.43
CA ILE A 430 -2.92 4.21 -7.35
C ILE A 430 -4.30 3.65 -7.69
N VAL A 431 -4.43 2.93 -8.81
CA VAL A 431 -5.71 2.36 -9.28
C VAL A 431 -6.25 1.34 -8.26
N ALA A 432 -5.41 0.43 -7.77
CA ALA A 432 -5.84 -0.57 -6.78
C ALA A 432 -6.30 0.10 -5.48
N THR A 433 -5.58 1.14 -5.01
CA THR A 433 -5.99 1.93 -3.84
C THR A 433 -7.31 2.65 -4.11
N ALA A 434 -7.45 3.32 -5.25
CA ALA A 434 -8.67 4.04 -5.63
C ALA A 434 -9.88 3.09 -5.73
N LEU A 435 -9.74 1.96 -6.42
CA LEU A 435 -10.82 0.98 -6.56
C LEU A 435 -11.24 0.37 -5.21
N THR A 436 -10.27 0.02 -4.35
CA THR A 436 -10.57 -0.51 -3.02
C THR A 436 -11.40 0.50 -2.22
N HIS A 437 -10.98 1.76 -2.19
CA HIS A 437 -11.65 2.78 -1.38
C HIS A 437 -12.87 3.42 -2.06
N ALA A 438 -13.05 3.25 -3.35
CA ALA A 438 -14.31 3.51 -4.05
C ALA A 438 -15.41 2.52 -3.62
N VAL A 439 -15.04 1.24 -3.44
CA VAL A 439 -15.97 0.19 -3.00
C VAL A 439 -16.29 0.33 -1.51
N PHE A 440 -15.30 0.42 -0.67
CA PHE A 440 -15.46 0.46 0.80
C PHE A 440 -15.65 1.90 1.28
N PHE A 441 -14.73 2.42 2.05
CA PHE A 441 -14.70 3.82 2.51
C PHE A 441 -13.26 4.33 2.48
N GLY A 442 -13.09 5.66 2.51
CA GLY A 442 -11.80 6.32 2.46
C GLY A 442 -11.27 6.70 3.84
N ALA A 443 -9.96 6.84 3.94
CA ALA A 443 -9.27 7.54 5.02
C ALA A 443 -7.89 7.95 4.53
N GLY A 444 -7.37 9.08 5.00
CA GLY A 444 -6.06 9.59 4.55
C GLY A 444 -4.92 8.62 4.81
N ARG A 445 -4.98 7.83 5.90
CA ARG A 445 -4.02 6.76 6.19
C ARG A 445 -3.89 5.72 5.07
N TYR A 446 -4.94 5.49 4.29
CA TYR A 446 -4.89 4.53 3.18
C TYR A 446 -4.14 5.06 1.96
N GLY A 447 -4.08 6.38 1.82
CA GLY A 447 -3.32 7.04 0.75
C GLY A 447 -1.80 6.96 0.91
N ILE A 448 -1.26 6.72 2.12
CA ILE A 448 0.20 6.69 2.31
C ILE A 448 0.90 5.56 1.56
N VAL A 449 0.19 4.51 1.17
CA VAL A 449 0.76 3.39 0.40
C VAL A 449 1.29 3.80 -0.97
N VAL A 450 0.77 4.89 -1.56
CA VAL A 450 1.22 5.37 -2.88
C VAL A 450 2.51 6.19 -2.79
N VAL A 451 2.88 6.70 -1.61
CA VAL A 451 3.99 7.65 -1.40
C VAL A 451 5.32 7.14 -1.96
N PRO A 452 5.82 5.94 -1.65
CA PRO A 452 7.11 5.47 -2.16
C PRO A 452 7.13 5.33 -3.68
N PHE A 453 6.02 4.94 -4.29
CA PHE A 453 5.90 4.74 -5.73
C PHE A 453 5.87 6.08 -6.49
N VAL A 454 5.09 7.02 -6.01
CA VAL A 454 5.03 8.38 -6.57
C VAL A 454 6.37 9.08 -6.40
N THR A 455 7.01 8.93 -5.22
CA THR A 455 8.37 9.44 -4.99
C THR A 455 9.36 8.81 -5.98
N ALA A 456 9.35 7.50 -6.12
CA ALA A 456 10.24 6.81 -7.06
C ALA A 456 10.04 7.33 -8.49
N LEU A 457 8.78 7.49 -8.93
CA LEU A 457 8.45 8.02 -10.26
C LEU A 457 8.95 9.44 -10.48
N ALA A 458 8.88 10.30 -9.46
CA ALA A 458 9.38 11.69 -9.52
C ALA A 458 10.88 11.78 -9.88
N PHE A 459 11.65 10.73 -9.54
CA PHE A 459 13.10 10.67 -9.78
C PHE A 459 13.51 9.73 -10.93
N VAL A 460 12.54 9.20 -11.72
CA VAL A 460 12.84 8.39 -12.91
C VAL A 460 13.39 9.29 -14.03
N ARG A 461 14.49 8.85 -14.66
CA ARG A 461 14.96 9.44 -15.91
C ARG A 461 14.36 8.68 -17.09
N TRP A 462 13.71 9.42 -17.96
CA TRP A 462 13.25 8.88 -19.23
C TRP A 462 14.43 8.76 -20.20
N PRO A 463 14.56 7.63 -20.94
CA PRO A 463 15.58 7.54 -21.97
C PRO A 463 15.42 8.71 -22.94
N ARG A 464 16.50 9.42 -23.18
CA ARG A 464 16.54 10.36 -24.30
C ARG A 464 16.49 9.51 -25.56
N THR A 465 15.57 9.77 -26.49
CA THR A 465 15.67 9.22 -27.83
C THR A 465 17.04 9.61 -28.36
N ALA A 466 17.89 8.63 -28.70
CA ALA A 466 19.08 8.91 -29.49
C ALA A 466 18.57 9.57 -30.78
N THR A 467 18.89 10.84 -30.93
CA THR A 467 18.71 11.60 -32.17
C THR A 467 19.59 11.01 -33.22
#